data_6ce43cec470c3906943ccb3a74240911
#
_entry.id   6ce43cec470c3906943ccb3a74240911
#
_cell.length_a   1.000
_cell.length_b   1.000
_cell.length_c   1.000
_cell.angle_alpha   90.00
_cell.angle_beta   90.00
_cell.angle_gamma   90.00
#
_symmetry.space_group_name_H-M   'P 1'
#
loop_
_entity.id
_entity.type
_entity.pdbx_description
1 polymer ?
#
loop_
_entity_poly.entity_id
_entity_poly.type
_entity_poly.pdbx_seq_one_letter_code
_entity_poly.pdbx_strand_id
1 'polypeptide(L)'
;MTLSELRFVVALAREKNFRKAAEKCFVSQPALSLAIKKLEEELGLSLFERSRSKVSVTTIGQVIINQANIVLDEAEKIKELSRQGDRQLTNPFSLGLIYSIAPYLLPLIIPILRKDLPSMSLEVEENITKNLEEHLKKGGLDAAIIALPFEKPGIECIHLYDEAFEVIVPINHQLAKNLSLSAKEIGREKVMLLDNNHCYSNQILEACPGLVENRDVQLGNSLETIRNMVASNLGISVLPKSATISGYENPLVKTIPFSDPKPYRRVALAYRKSTVKKDAINYIVKSIHKINLHS
;
A
#
# COMPACT_ATOMS: atom_id res chain seq x y z
N MET A 1 -1.86 -2.34 -34.74
CA MET A 1 -1.90 -2.10 -33.29
C MET A 1 -0.61 -1.42 -32.81
N THR A 2 -0.69 -0.30 -32.07
CA THR A 2 0.44 0.51 -31.60
C THR A 2 0.36 0.69 -30.06
N LEU A 3 1.49 1.02 -29.43
CA LEU A 3 1.51 1.32 -27.99
C LEU A 3 0.64 2.52 -27.62
N SER A 4 0.51 3.50 -28.52
CA SER A 4 -0.38 4.65 -28.31
C SER A 4 -1.86 4.23 -28.29
N GLU A 5 -2.29 3.37 -29.19
CA GLU A 5 -3.64 2.81 -29.21
C GLU A 5 -3.94 2.00 -27.93
N LEU A 6 -2.98 1.21 -27.44
CA LEU A 6 -3.12 0.49 -26.18
C LEU A 6 -3.23 1.46 -24.98
N ARG A 7 -2.45 2.56 -24.95
CA ARG A 7 -2.56 3.61 -23.91
C ARG A 7 -3.94 4.26 -23.92
N PHE A 8 -4.49 4.54 -25.11
CA PHE A 8 -5.81 5.17 -25.24
C PHE A 8 -6.93 4.27 -24.72
N VAL A 9 -6.87 2.97 -25.03
CA VAL A 9 -7.84 1.98 -24.52
C VAL A 9 -7.77 1.87 -23.00
N VAL A 10 -6.57 1.77 -22.43
CA VAL A 10 -6.37 1.72 -20.98
C VAL A 10 -6.87 3.01 -20.30
N ALA A 11 -6.57 4.17 -20.88
CA ALA A 11 -7.03 5.45 -20.36
C ALA A 11 -8.57 5.56 -20.39
N LEU A 12 -9.21 5.15 -21.50
CA LEU A 12 -10.68 5.17 -21.62
C LEU A 12 -11.33 4.21 -20.61
N ALA A 13 -10.76 3.04 -20.40
CA ALA A 13 -11.28 2.08 -19.43
C ALA A 13 -11.26 2.62 -17.99
N ARG A 14 -10.25 3.40 -17.65
CA ARG A 14 -10.10 4.05 -16.32
C ARG A 14 -11.07 5.23 -16.16
N GLU A 15 -11.05 6.14 -17.12
CA GLU A 15 -11.81 7.40 -17.03
C GLU A 15 -13.31 7.22 -17.35
N LYS A 16 -13.68 6.16 -18.08
CA LYS A 16 -15.06 5.90 -18.56
C LYS A 16 -15.69 7.12 -19.26
N ASN A 17 -14.83 8.00 -19.78
CA ASN A 17 -15.18 9.26 -20.42
C ASN A 17 -14.13 9.59 -21.49
N PHE A 18 -14.56 9.73 -22.73
CA PHE A 18 -13.67 10.00 -23.88
C PHE A 18 -12.89 11.31 -23.74
N ARG A 19 -13.53 12.38 -23.26
CA ARG A 19 -12.89 13.70 -23.09
C ARG A 19 -11.79 13.61 -22.04
N LYS A 20 -12.09 13.08 -20.84
CA LYS A 20 -11.11 12.93 -19.76
C LYS A 20 -9.95 12.01 -20.16
N ALA A 21 -10.23 10.91 -20.87
CA ALA A 21 -9.21 10.01 -21.38
C ALA A 21 -8.28 10.71 -22.39
N ALA A 22 -8.85 11.53 -23.29
CA ALA A 22 -8.08 12.30 -24.25
C ALA A 22 -7.17 13.34 -23.57
N GLU A 23 -7.69 14.08 -22.59
CA GLU A 23 -6.92 15.01 -21.77
C GLU A 23 -5.74 14.30 -21.08
N LYS A 24 -5.97 13.11 -20.50
CA LYS A 24 -4.92 12.30 -19.85
C LYS A 24 -3.85 11.78 -20.83
N CYS A 25 -4.23 11.57 -22.09
CA CYS A 25 -3.31 11.12 -23.12
C CYS A 25 -2.70 12.27 -23.94
N PHE A 26 -3.00 13.53 -23.61
CA PHE A 26 -2.52 14.73 -24.31
C PHE A 26 -2.88 14.74 -25.81
N VAL A 27 -4.09 14.29 -26.14
CA VAL A 27 -4.61 14.27 -27.51
C VAL A 27 -6.02 14.84 -27.58
N SER A 28 -6.50 15.14 -28.80
CA SER A 28 -7.90 15.55 -28.99
C SER A 28 -8.84 14.34 -28.83
N GLN A 29 -10.06 14.61 -28.35
CA GLN A 29 -11.06 13.54 -28.18
C GLN A 29 -11.42 12.84 -29.50
N PRO A 30 -11.55 13.52 -30.67
CA PRO A 30 -11.74 12.83 -31.95
C PRO A 30 -10.57 11.89 -32.30
N ALA A 31 -9.32 12.29 -32.06
CA ALA A 31 -8.15 11.47 -32.33
C ALA A 31 -8.14 10.20 -31.46
N LEU A 32 -8.43 10.32 -30.17
CA LEU A 32 -8.53 9.16 -29.28
C LEU A 32 -9.67 8.22 -29.71
N SER A 33 -10.84 8.78 -30.04
CA SER A 33 -12.00 7.98 -30.47
C SER A 33 -11.73 7.21 -31.76
N LEU A 34 -11.08 7.86 -32.75
CA LEU A 34 -10.71 7.24 -34.02
C LEU A 34 -9.69 6.12 -33.84
N ALA A 35 -8.65 6.34 -32.99
CA ALA A 35 -7.63 5.34 -32.70
C ALA A 35 -8.22 4.10 -32.02
N ILE A 36 -9.13 4.29 -31.05
CA ILE A 36 -9.82 3.17 -30.40
C ILE A 36 -10.68 2.40 -31.39
N LYS A 37 -11.45 3.11 -32.23
CA LYS A 37 -12.29 2.48 -33.29
C LYS A 37 -11.44 1.64 -34.22
N LYS A 38 -10.30 2.18 -34.68
CA LYS A 38 -9.36 1.46 -35.56
C LYS A 38 -8.84 0.19 -34.90
N LEU A 39 -8.50 0.25 -33.62
CA LEU A 39 -8.04 -0.91 -32.88
C LEU A 39 -9.14 -1.96 -32.70
N GLU A 40 -10.40 -1.56 -32.43
CA GLU A 40 -11.56 -2.45 -32.36
C GLU A 40 -11.80 -3.13 -33.70
N GLU A 41 -11.69 -2.39 -34.82
CA GLU A 41 -11.78 -2.93 -36.18
C GLU A 41 -10.66 -3.93 -36.50
N GLU A 42 -9.42 -3.62 -36.12
CA GLU A 42 -8.27 -4.52 -36.32
C GLU A 42 -8.41 -5.81 -35.51
N LEU A 43 -8.94 -5.74 -34.28
CA LEU A 43 -9.17 -6.90 -33.43
C LEU A 43 -10.44 -7.68 -33.77
N GLY A 44 -11.32 -7.11 -34.58
CA GLY A 44 -12.59 -7.71 -34.95
C GLY A 44 -13.61 -7.82 -33.80
N LEU A 45 -13.46 -6.97 -32.75
CA LEU A 45 -14.32 -7.01 -31.57
C LEU A 45 -14.48 -5.62 -30.95
N SER A 46 -15.56 -5.42 -30.17
CA SER A 46 -15.80 -4.18 -29.45
C SER A 46 -15.23 -4.29 -28.03
N LEU A 47 -14.34 -3.36 -27.68
CA LEU A 47 -13.76 -3.24 -26.33
C LEU A 47 -14.70 -2.49 -25.38
N PHE A 48 -15.51 -1.59 -25.94
CA PHE A 48 -16.40 -0.72 -25.18
C PHE A 48 -17.83 -0.78 -25.70
N GLU A 49 -18.78 -0.77 -24.78
CA GLU A 49 -20.18 -0.48 -25.05
C GLU A 49 -20.41 1.03 -24.88
N ARG A 50 -21.02 1.64 -25.90
CA ARG A 50 -21.31 3.08 -25.94
C ARG A 50 -22.80 3.30 -25.81
N SER A 51 -23.26 3.86 -24.71
CA SER A 51 -24.59 4.42 -24.57
C SER A 51 -24.55 5.94 -24.57
N ARG A 52 -25.69 6.61 -24.76
CA ARG A 52 -25.78 8.10 -24.80
C ARG A 52 -25.21 8.79 -23.56
N SER A 53 -25.13 8.09 -22.43
CA SER A 53 -24.70 8.68 -21.14
C SER A 53 -23.53 7.94 -20.47
N LYS A 54 -23.09 6.77 -21.00
CA LYS A 54 -22.09 5.94 -20.28
C LYS A 54 -21.22 5.14 -21.26
N VAL A 55 -19.95 5.05 -20.91
CA VAL A 55 -18.98 4.13 -21.52
C VAL A 55 -18.71 3.01 -20.54
N SER A 56 -18.93 1.76 -20.95
CA SER A 56 -18.62 0.56 -20.18
C SER A 56 -17.69 -0.36 -20.97
N VAL A 57 -16.85 -1.09 -20.25
CA VAL A 57 -15.94 -2.08 -20.85
C VAL A 57 -16.71 -3.37 -21.05
N THR A 58 -16.57 -4.01 -22.23
CA THR A 58 -17.15 -5.34 -22.49
C THR A 58 -16.37 -6.42 -21.72
N THR A 59 -16.95 -7.61 -21.53
CA THR A 59 -16.26 -8.73 -20.87
C THR A 59 -14.96 -9.08 -21.59
N ILE A 60 -14.99 -9.18 -22.92
CA ILE A 60 -13.77 -9.43 -23.70
C ILE A 60 -12.83 -8.23 -23.70
N GLY A 61 -13.38 -7.01 -23.68
CA GLY A 61 -12.62 -5.76 -23.54
C GLY A 61 -11.78 -5.75 -22.27
N GLN A 62 -12.31 -6.24 -21.15
CA GLN A 62 -11.56 -6.31 -19.90
C GLN A 62 -10.33 -7.23 -20.00
N VAL A 63 -10.45 -8.36 -20.68
CA VAL A 63 -9.32 -9.28 -20.92
C VAL A 63 -8.25 -8.59 -21.76
N ILE A 64 -8.65 -7.93 -22.85
CA ILE A 64 -7.73 -7.20 -23.75
C ILE A 64 -7.06 -6.04 -23.02
N ILE A 65 -7.80 -5.27 -22.21
CA ILE A 65 -7.26 -4.15 -21.43
C ILE A 65 -6.22 -4.64 -20.39
N ASN A 66 -6.48 -5.77 -19.74
CA ASN A 66 -5.51 -6.37 -18.83
C ASN A 66 -4.23 -6.75 -19.57
N GLN A 67 -4.35 -7.37 -20.76
CA GLN A 67 -3.18 -7.71 -21.59
C GLN A 67 -2.47 -6.45 -22.11
N ALA A 68 -3.22 -5.40 -22.49
CA ALA A 68 -2.66 -4.12 -22.92
C ALA A 68 -1.82 -3.46 -21.82
N ASN A 69 -2.24 -3.54 -20.55
CA ASN A 69 -1.42 -3.07 -19.44
C ASN A 69 -0.08 -3.84 -19.35
N ILE A 70 -0.10 -5.16 -19.50
CA ILE A 70 1.14 -5.97 -19.47
C ILE A 70 2.09 -5.54 -20.60
N VAL A 71 1.58 -5.33 -21.80
CA VAL A 71 2.41 -4.88 -22.95
C VAL A 71 3.00 -3.49 -22.70
N LEU A 72 2.22 -2.58 -22.13
CA LEU A 72 2.70 -1.23 -21.81
C LEU A 72 3.77 -1.26 -20.71
N ASP A 73 3.62 -2.12 -19.71
CA ASP A 73 4.61 -2.31 -18.65
C ASP A 73 5.92 -2.88 -19.22
N GLU A 74 5.85 -3.87 -20.13
CA GLU A 74 7.06 -4.40 -20.81
C GLU A 74 7.73 -3.37 -21.73
N ALA A 75 6.93 -2.53 -22.39
CA ALA A 75 7.49 -1.43 -23.21
C ALA A 75 8.19 -0.37 -22.35
N GLU A 76 7.69 -0.07 -21.16
CA GLU A 76 8.36 0.86 -20.23
C GLU A 76 9.66 0.26 -19.68
N LYS A 77 9.67 -1.06 -19.45
CA LYS A 77 10.88 -1.81 -19.07
C LYS A 77 12.03 -1.66 -20.10
N ILE A 78 11.71 -1.62 -21.40
CA ILE A 78 12.74 -1.37 -22.44
C ILE A 78 13.42 -0.01 -22.20
N LYS A 79 12.66 1.03 -21.85
CA LYS A 79 13.22 2.36 -21.55
C LYS A 79 14.03 2.33 -20.25
N GLU A 80 13.57 1.60 -19.25
CA GLU A 80 14.32 1.41 -18.00
C GLU A 80 15.65 0.70 -18.26
N LEU A 81 15.65 -0.39 -19.05
CA LEU A 81 16.87 -1.11 -19.45
C LEU A 81 17.84 -0.21 -20.21
N SER A 82 17.36 0.66 -21.10
CA SER A 82 18.22 1.59 -21.84
C SER A 82 18.94 2.62 -20.94
N ARG A 83 18.37 2.91 -19.75
CA ARG A 83 18.97 3.82 -18.76
C ARG A 83 19.95 3.12 -17.81
N GLN A 84 20.04 1.79 -17.88
CA GLN A 84 20.70 0.94 -16.87
C GLN A 84 22.12 0.51 -17.19
N GLY A 85 22.82 1.13 -18.11
CA GLY A 85 24.24 0.88 -18.20
C GLY A 85 24.89 0.98 -16.80
N ASP A 86 25.30 -0.17 -16.23
CA ASP A 86 26.17 -0.39 -15.05
C ASP A 86 25.80 0.26 -13.67
N ARG A 87 24.59 0.81 -13.46
CA ARG A 87 24.33 1.60 -12.23
C ARG A 87 23.02 1.30 -11.50
N GLN A 88 22.59 0.04 -11.37
CA GLN A 88 21.31 -0.30 -10.68
C GLN A 88 21.23 0.20 -9.22
N LEU A 89 22.36 0.23 -8.51
CA LEU A 89 22.43 0.66 -7.10
C LEU A 89 22.72 2.16 -6.92
N THR A 90 22.92 2.92 -8.01
CA THR A 90 23.18 4.37 -7.96
C THR A 90 22.02 5.21 -8.49
N ASN A 91 21.02 4.60 -9.13
CA ASN A 91 19.84 5.29 -9.61
C ASN A 91 18.88 5.59 -8.45
N PRO A 92 18.10 6.68 -8.52
CA PRO A 92 17.05 6.96 -7.56
C PRO A 92 16.11 5.76 -7.38
N PHE A 93 15.77 5.44 -6.14
CA PHE A 93 14.85 4.38 -5.78
C PHE A 93 13.63 4.98 -5.06
N SER A 94 12.45 4.83 -5.66
CA SER A 94 11.21 5.37 -5.10
C SER A 94 10.48 4.28 -4.32
N LEU A 95 10.44 4.44 -2.98
CA LEU A 95 9.87 3.50 -2.02
C LEU A 95 8.59 4.06 -1.40
N GLY A 96 7.46 3.39 -1.64
CA GLY A 96 6.20 3.67 -0.96
C GLY A 96 6.09 2.93 0.37
N LEU A 97 5.46 3.53 1.38
CA LEU A 97 5.11 2.86 2.63
C LEU A 97 3.72 3.29 3.09
N ILE A 98 2.99 2.38 3.74
CA ILE A 98 1.72 2.76 4.37
C ILE A 98 1.96 3.51 5.67
N TYR A 99 1.03 4.41 6.02
CA TYR A 99 1.07 5.30 7.20
C TYR A 99 1.32 4.57 8.54
N SER A 100 0.89 3.32 8.67
CA SER A 100 1.10 2.54 9.89
C SER A 100 2.45 1.82 9.95
N ILE A 101 3.31 1.98 8.94
CA ILE A 101 4.66 1.36 8.86
C ILE A 101 5.74 2.43 8.72
N ALA A 102 5.52 3.42 7.86
CA ALA A 102 6.54 4.41 7.48
C ALA A 102 7.23 5.09 8.69
N PRO A 103 6.50 5.66 9.67
CA PRO A 103 7.14 6.38 10.78
C PRO A 103 8.06 5.51 11.63
N TYR A 104 7.81 4.22 11.69
CA TYR A 104 8.50 3.28 12.58
C TYR A 104 9.63 2.50 11.88
N LEU A 105 9.48 2.22 10.57
CA LEU A 105 10.48 1.47 9.81
C LEU A 105 11.56 2.38 9.21
N LEU A 106 11.20 3.56 8.71
CA LEU A 106 12.13 4.46 8.04
C LEU A 106 13.33 4.88 8.92
N PRO A 107 13.15 5.25 10.20
CA PRO A 107 14.27 5.60 11.08
C PRO A 107 15.28 4.46 11.26
N LEU A 108 14.85 3.22 11.12
CA LEU A 108 15.69 2.04 11.27
C LEU A 108 16.42 1.67 9.98
N ILE A 109 15.73 1.77 8.83
CA ILE A 109 16.31 1.30 7.56
C ILE A 109 17.16 2.37 6.85
N ILE A 110 16.77 3.64 6.92
CA ILE A 110 17.49 4.72 6.21
C ILE A 110 18.98 4.79 6.60
N PRO A 111 19.36 4.71 7.90
CA PRO A 111 20.78 4.72 8.28
C PRO A 111 21.55 3.55 7.66
N ILE A 112 20.96 2.36 7.59
CA ILE A 112 21.57 1.16 6.98
C ILE A 112 21.78 1.39 5.48
N LEU A 113 20.73 1.83 4.77
CA LEU A 113 20.81 2.08 3.33
C LEU A 113 21.82 3.18 3.00
N ARG A 114 21.86 4.26 3.77
CA ARG A 114 22.84 5.34 3.57
C ARG A 114 24.29 4.88 3.78
N LYS A 115 24.52 4.00 4.76
CA LYS A 115 25.84 3.44 5.04
C LYS A 115 26.29 2.51 3.91
N ASP A 116 25.41 1.62 3.49
CA ASP A 116 25.77 0.49 2.62
C ASP A 116 25.62 0.84 1.12
N LEU A 117 24.72 1.78 0.78
CA LEU A 117 24.43 2.25 -0.58
C LEU A 117 24.46 3.79 -0.64
N PRO A 118 25.61 4.44 -0.36
CA PRO A 118 25.70 5.90 -0.25
C PRO A 118 25.35 6.64 -1.54
N SER A 119 25.45 5.97 -2.67
CA SER A 119 25.14 6.54 -3.99
C SER A 119 23.69 6.37 -4.42
N MET A 120 22.89 5.57 -3.70
CA MET A 120 21.48 5.38 -4.00
C MET A 120 20.66 6.52 -3.39
N SER A 121 20.06 7.35 -4.24
CA SER A 121 19.05 8.32 -3.80
C SER A 121 17.75 7.60 -3.48
N LEU A 122 17.29 7.69 -2.22
CA LEU A 122 16.02 7.14 -1.79
C LEU A 122 14.95 8.24 -1.77
N GLU A 123 13.92 8.07 -2.58
CA GLU A 123 12.70 8.87 -2.56
C GLU A 123 11.63 8.10 -1.80
N VAL A 124 10.98 8.74 -0.83
CA VAL A 124 9.99 8.08 0.02
C VAL A 124 8.61 8.72 -0.20
N GLU A 125 7.62 7.87 -0.42
CA GLU A 125 6.21 8.26 -0.45
C GLU A 125 5.45 7.53 0.67
N GLU A 126 4.76 8.28 1.51
CA GLU A 126 3.85 7.75 2.51
C GLU A 126 2.41 7.94 2.04
N ASN A 127 1.65 6.84 1.93
CA ASN A 127 0.29 6.88 1.40
C ASN A 127 -0.54 5.67 1.86
N ILE A 128 -1.86 5.68 1.54
CA ILE A 128 -2.74 4.51 1.71
C ILE A 128 -2.42 3.44 0.67
N THR A 129 -2.70 2.17 1.00
CA THR A 129 -2.42 1.00 0.15
C THR A 129 -2.94 1.16 -1.28
N LYS A 130 -4.14 1.72 -1.44
CA LYS A 130 -4.76 1.93 -2.76
C LYS A 130 -3.95 2.86 -3.66
N ASN A 131 -3.47 3.98 -3.12
CA ASN A 131 -2.69 4.95 -3.89
C ASN A 131 -1.29 4.38 -4.21
N LEU A 132 -0.65 3.70 -3.26
CA LEU A 132 0.63 3.01 -3.49
C LEU A 132 0.50 1.93 -4.58
N GLU A 133 -0.60 1.16 -4.59
CA GLU A 133 -0.91 0.21 -5.67
C GLU A 133 -0.97 0.90 -7.03
N GLU A 134 -1.69 2.02 -7.12
CA GLU A 134 -1.80 2.76 -8.37
C GLU A 134 -0.45 3.32 -8.85
N HIS A 135 0.34 3.91 -7.93
CA HIS A 135 1.66 4.46 -8.26
C HIS A 135 2.64 3.35 -8.64
N LEU A 136 2.59 2.21 -7.94
CA LEU A 136 3.40 1.04 -8.28
C LEU A 136 3.07 0.53 -9.69
N LYS A 137 1.78 0.37 -10.05
CA LYS A 137 1.34 -0.05 -11.38
C LYS A 137 1.72 0.93 -12.49
N LYS A 138 1.73 2.23 -12.20
CA LYS A 138 2.08 3.28 -13.16
C LYS A 138 3.59 3.51 -13.30
N GLY A 139 4.43 2.81 -12.50
CA GLY A 139 5.88 3.00 -12.51
C GLY A 139 6.37 4.22 -11.72
N GLY A 140 5.50 4.90 -10.99
CA GLY A 140 5.86 6.01 -10.09
C GLY A 140 6.60 5.56 -8.83
N LEU A 141 6.41 4.28 -8.44
CA LEU A 141 7.16 3.64 -7.37
C LEU A 141 7.91 2.42 -7.89
N ASP A 142 9.08 2.15 -7.33
CA ASP A 142 9.86 0.93 -7.59
C ASP A 142 9.38 -0.23 -6.72
N ALA A 143 9.09 0.06 -5.45
CA ALA A 143 8.52 -0.88 -4.48
C ALA A 143 7.60 -0.17 -3.49
N ALA A 144 6.76 -0.94 -2.80
CA ALA A 144 5.93 -0.46 -1.71
C ALA A 144 5.94 -1.43 -0.52
N ILE A 145 6.09 -0.93 0.70
CA ILE A 145 5.98 -1.73 1.92
C ILE A 145 4.56 -1.59 2.45
N ILE A 146 3.88 -2.71 2.50
CA ILE A 146 2.44 -2.83 2.78
C ILE A 146 2.17 -3.99 3.72
N ALA A 147 0.94 -4.11 4.18
CA ALA A 147 0.51 -5.27 4.93
C ALA A 147 -0.32 -6.22 4.04
N LEU A 148 -0.13 -7.52 4.25
CA LEU A 148 -0.88 -8.59 3.57
C LEU A 148 -2.26 -8.81 4.24
N PRO A 149 -3.26 -9.34 3.51
CA PRO A 149 -3.18 -9.86 2.14
C PRO A 149 -3.16 -8.75 1.08
N PHE A 150 -2.33 -8.95 0.04
CA PHE A 150 -2.26 -8.05 -1.11
C PHE A 150 -1.92 -8.86 -2.36
N GLU A 151 -2.94 -9.17 -3.16
CA GLU A 151 -2.81 -9.94 -4.39
C GLU A 151 -3.29 -9.10 -5.58
N LYS A 152 -2.37 -8.72 -6.45
CA LYS A 152 -2.67 -7.88 -7.62
C LYS A 152 -1.96 -8.40 -8.86
N PRO A 153 -2.63 -8.44 -10.02
CA PRO A 153 -2.00 -8.85 -11.28
C PRO A 153 -0.75 -8.02 -11.58
N GLY A 154 0.34 -8.70 -11.95
CA GLY A 154 1.61 -8.06 -12.31
C GLY A 154 2.45 -7.55 -11.13
N ILE A 155 2.02 -7.76 -9.88
CA ILE A 155 2.77 -7.42 -8.67
C ILE A 155 3.19 -8.71 -7.95
N GLU A 156 4.40 -8.72 -7.44
CA GLU A 156 4.95 -9.72 -6.55
C GLU A 156 5.14 -9.14 -5.17
N CYS A 157 4.99 -9.98 -4.13
CA CYS A 157 5.22 -9.61 -2.75
C CYS A 157 6.29 -10.51 -2.13
N ILE A 158 7.25 -9.91 -1.43
CA ILE A 158 8.23 -10.60 -0.60
C ILE A 158 7.86 -10.34 0.85
N HIS A 159 7.62 -11.40 1.62
CA HIS A 159 7.38 -11.30 3.06
C HIS A 159 8.61 -10.70 3.74
N LEU A 160 8.39 -9.73 4.63
CA LEU A 160 9.44 -9.07 5.39
C LEU A 160 9.47 -9.56 6.83
N TYR A 161 8.37 -9.40 7.55
CA TYR A 161 8.22 -9.82 8.93
C TYR A 161 6.75 -9.91 9.35
N ASP A 162 6.52 -10.65 10.43
CA ASP A 162 5.25 -10.67 11.14
C ASP A 162 5.33 -9.68 12.31
N GLU A 163 4.29 -8.87 12.48
CA GLU A 163 4.23 -7.83 13.49
C GLU A 163 3.02 -8.01 14.40
N ALA A 164 3.26 -8.27 15.67
CA ALA A 164 2.21 -8.38 16.67
C ALA A 164 1.49 -7.04 16.87
N PHE A 165 0.23 -7.12 17.27
CA PHE A 165 -0.50 -5.98 17.80
C PHE A 165 -0.40 -5.91 19.32
N GLU A 166 -0.49 -4.71 19.85
CA GLU A 166 -0.52 -4.42 21.28
C GLU A 166 -1.66 -3.45 21.60
N VAL A 167 -2.21 -3.58 22.79
CA VAL A 167 -3.26 -2.69 23.28
C VAL A 167 -2.64 -1.52 23.99
N ILE A 168 -3.13 -0.33 23.71
CA ILE A 168 -2.78 0.88 24.48
C ILE A 168 -4.01 1.40 25.24
N VAL A 169 -3.79 1.70 26.51
CA VAL A 169 -4.84 2.21 27.41
C VAL A 169 -4.32 3.43 28.18
N PRO A 170 -5.19 4.33 28.67
CA PRO A 170 -4.77 5.38 29.61
C PRO A 170 -4.09 4.76 30.82
N ILE A 171 -3.07 5.41 31.36
CA ILE A 171 -2.27 4.88 32.50
C ILE A 171 -3.14 4.56 33.72
N ASN A 172 -4.24 5.29 33.90
CA ASN A 172 -5.17 5.12 35.03
C ASN A 172 -6.38 4.24 34.68
N HIS A 173 -6.40 3.63 33.48
CA HIS A 173 -7.51 2.77 33.06
C HIS A 173 -7.53 1.47 33.87
N GLN A 174 -8.74 0.91 34.10
CA GLN A 174 -8.87 -0.35 34.85
C GLN A 174 -8.05 -1.50 34.25
N LEU A 175 -7.97 -1.57 32.92
CA LEU A 175 -7.21 -2.58 32.19
C LEU A 175 -5.69 -2.39 32.31
N ALA A 176 -5.17 -1.23 32.76
CA ALA A 176 -3.74 -0.97 32.89
C ALA A 176 -3.05 -1.89 33.91
N LYS A 177 -3.82 -2.54 34.78
CA LYS A 177 -3.31 -3.50 35.78
C LYS A 177 -3.08 -4.91 35.21
N ASN A 178 -3.61 -5.19 34.01
CA ASN A 178 -3.52 -6.50 33.39
C ASN A 178 -2.13 -6.70 32.79
N LEU A 179 -1.62 -7.94 32.83
CA LEU A 179 -0.35 -8.33 32.21
C LEU A 179 -0.54 -8.64 30.71
N SER A 180 -1.74 -9.06 30.31
CA SER A 180 -2.15 -9.31 28.94
C SER A 180 -3.66 -9.15 28.80
N LEU A 181 -4.15 -8.96 27.58
CA LEU A 181 -5.57 -8.79 27.28
C LEU A 181 -5.99 -9.69 26.11
N SER A 182 -7.19 -10.24 26.19
CA SER A 182 -7.81 -10.95 25.07
C SER A 182 -8.59 -9.98 24.17
N ALA A 183 -8.80 -10.35 22.91
CA ALA A 183 -9.63 -9.59 21.98
C ALA A 183 -11.06 -9.37 22.50
N LYS A 184 -11.59 -10.35 23.26
CA LYS A 184 -12.94 -10.27 23.87
C LYS A 184 -13.02 -9.21 24.98
N GLU A 185 -11.96 -9.03 25.78
CA GLU A 185 -11.93 -8.00 26.81
C GLU A 185 -11.94 -6.61 26.20
N ILE A 186 -11.13 -6.42 25.15
CA ILE A 186 -11.03 -5.14 24.43
C ILE A 186 -12.36 -4.80 23.74
N GLY A 187 -13.07 -5.79 23.19
CA GLY A 187 -14.36 -5.59 22.51
C GLY A 187 -15.47 -4.99 23.39
N ARG A 188 -15.27 -4.92 24.70
CA ARG A 188 -16.22 -4.28 25.64
C ARG A 188 -15.93 -2.81 25.90
N GLU A 189 -14.79 -2.33 25.41
CA GLU A 189 -14.30 -0.99 25.66
C GLU A 189 -14.57 -0.08 24.45
N LYS A 190 -14.50 1.24 24.67
CA LYS A 190 -14.52 2.21 23.58
C LYS A 190 -13.19 2.20 22.85
N VAL A 191 -13.15 1.63 21.63
CA VAL A 191 -11.95 1.44 20.85
C VAL A 191 -11.81 2.53 19.79
N MET A 192 -10.60 3.10 19.67
CA MET A 192 -10.24 4.05 18.62
C MET A 192 -9.41 3.34 17.58
N LEU A 193 -9.75 3.50 16.30
CA LEU A 193 -9.06 2.93 15.15
C LEU A 193 -8.75 4.02 14.11
N LEU A 194 -7.88 3.71 13.16
CA LEU A 194 -7.70 4.54 11.97
C LEU A 194 -8.98 4.53 11.12
N ASP A 195 -9.18 5.57 10.32
CA ASP A 195 -10.33 5.64 9.43
C ASP A 195 -10.33 4.51 8.38
N ASN A 196 -11.45 4.27 7.73
CA ASN A 196 -11.67 3.14 6.82
C ASN A 196 -10.84 3.21 5.51
N ASN A 197 -10.13 4.30 5.26
CA ASN A 197 -9.21 4.40 4.12
C ASN A 197 -7.91 3.63 4.38
N HIS A 198 -7.61 3.33 5.65
CA HIS A 198 -6.45 2.57 6.05
C HIS A 198 -6.76 1.06 6.14
N CYS A 199 -5.96 0.23 5.48
CA CYS A 199 -6.07 -1.23 5.59
C CYS A 199 -5.86 -1.73 7.02
N TYR A 200 -5.23 -0.93 7.87
CA TYR A 200 -4.89 -1.22 9.25
C TYR A 200 -6.12 -1.56 10.10
N SER A 201 -7.20 -0.78 10.01
CA SER A 201 -8.42 -1.01 10.78
C SER A 201 -9.08 -2.34 10.42
N ASN A 202 -9.13 -2.68 9.13
CA ASN A 202 -9.64 -3.97 8.68
C ASN A 202 -8.77 -5.13 9.21
N GLN A 203 -7.45 -4.97 9.24
CA GLN A 203 -6.54 -5.99 9.79
C GLN A 203 -6.76 -6.21 11.29
N ILE A 204 -6.99 -5.15 12.06
CA ILE A 204 -7.32 -5.27 13.48
C ILE A 204 -8.68 -5.98 13.66
N LEU A 205 -9.69 -5.60 12.88
CA LEU A 205 -11.02 -6.22 12.97
C LEU A 205 -11.00 -7.70 12.58
N GLU A 206 -10.20 -8.08 11.57
CA GLU A 206 -9.98 -9.48 11.18
C GLU A 206 -9.21 -10.26 12.26
N ALA A 207 -8.16 -9.66 12.81
CA ALA A 207 -7.33 -10.28 13.85
C ALA A 207 -8.02 -10.33 15.22
N CYS A 208 -8.97 -9.42 15.46
CA CYS A 208 -9.71 -9.29 16.71
C CYS A 208 -11.22 -9.25 16.44
N PRO A 209 -11.88 -10.37 16.08
CA PRO A 209 -13.30 -10.42 15.71
C PRO A 209 -14.24 -9.88 16.81
N GLY A 210 -13.83 -9.95 18.08
CA GLY A 210 -14.59 -9.38 19.20
C GLY A 210 -14.78 -7.85 19.14
N LEU A 211 -14.00 -7.15 18.30
CA LEU A 211 -14.17 -5.70 18.08
C LEU A 211 -15.26 -5.38 17.06
N VAL A 212 -15.65 -6.30 16.21
CA VAL A 212 -16.67 -6.09 15.16
C VAL A 212 -18.06 -5.80 15.76
N GLU A 213 -18.33 -6.35 16.92
CA GLU A 213 -19.62 -6.17 17.63
C GLU A 213 -19.68 -4.83 18.38
N ASN A 214 -18.56 -4.13 18.50
CA ASN A 214 -18.50 -2.88 19.24
C ASN A 214 -18.96 -1.71 18.36
N ARG A 215 -20.06 -1.04 18.78
CA ARG A 215 -20.63 0.12 18.09
C ARG A 215 -19.95 1.45 18.44
N ASP A 216 -19.08 1.46 19.44
CA ASP A 216 -18.40 2.64 19.98
C ASP A 216 -16.96 2.79 19.41
N VAL A 217 -16.80 2.61 18.10
CA VAL A 217 -15.51 2.82 17.42
C VAL A 217 -15.39 4.29 17.03
N GLN A 218 -14.38 4.98 17.54
CA GLN A 218 -13.98 6.31 17.09
C GLN A 218 -12.83 6.21 16.08
N LEU A 219 -12.84 7.08 15.07
CA LEU A 219 -11.85 7.08 14.00
C LEU A 219 -10.86 8.23 14.18
N GLY A 220 -9.58 7.92 14.00
CA GLY A 220 -8.49 8.90 13.96
C GLY A 220 -7.74 8.85 12.63
N ASN A 221 -7.03 9.92 12.30
CA ASN A 221 -6.34 10.05 11.01
C ASN A 221 -4.87 9.55 11.03
N SER A 222 -4.28 9.34 12.22
CA SER A 222 -2.95 8.78 12.37
C SER A 222 -2.81 8.02 13.69
N LEU A 223 -1.85 7.09 13.77
CA LEU A 223 -1.58 6.32 14.99
C LEU A 223 -1.13 7.24 16.14
N GLU A 224 -0.38 8.31 15.85
CA GLU A 224 0.02 9.28 16.86
C GLU A 224 -1.16 10.11 17.39
N THR A 225 -2.09 10.51 16.52
CA THR A 225 -3.33 11.16 16.95
C THR A 225 -4.13 10.24 17.87
N ILE A 226 -4.28 8.97 17.50
CA ILE A 226 -4.96 7.96 18.31
C ILE A 226 -4.26 7.78 19.67
N ARG A 227 -2.94 7.69 19.69
CA ARG A 227 -2.16 7.59 20.94
C ARG A 227 -2.44 8.78 21.88
N ASN A 228 -2.47 10.00 21.34
CA ASN A 228 -2.76 11.21 22.11
C ASN A 228 -4.21 11.25 22.59
N MET A 229 -5.17 10.73 21.81
CA MET A 229 -6.55 10.57 22.23
C MET A 229 -6.66 9.57 23.39
N VAL A 230 -5.92 8.44 23.35
CA VAL A 230 -5.82 7.48 24.46
C VAL A 230 -5.21 8.17 25.69
N ALA A 231 -4.10 8.89 25.54
CA ALA A 231 -3.50 9.65 26.62
C ALA A 231 -4.46 10.66 27.28
N SER A 232 -5.39 11.19 26.49
CA SER A 232 -6.46 12.10 26.94
C SER A 232 -7.70 11.40 27.51
N ASN A 233 -7.63 10.08 27.73
CA ASN A 233 -8.70 9.26 28.32
C ASN A 233 -9.99 9.22 27.47
N LEU A 234 -9.89 9.29 26.13
CA LEU A 234 -11.05 9.21 25.23
C LEU A 234 -11.47 7.77 24.91
N GLY A 235 -10.62 6.78 25.25
CA GLY A 235 -10.85 5.36 25.01
C GLY A 235 -9.53 4.59 25.00
N ILE A 236 -9.55 3.39 24.44
CA ILE A 236 -8.37 2.54 24.26
C ILE A 236 -8.09 2.35 22.76
N SER A 237 -6.93 1.79 22.41
CA SER A 237 -6.65 1.45 21.00
C SER A 237 -5.75 0.22 20.89
N VAL A 238 -5.60 -0.24 19.65
CA VAL A 238 -4.66 -1.30 19.27
C VAL A 238 -3.63 -0.66 18.34
N LEU A 239 -2.33 -0.85 18.62
CA LEU A 239 -1.22 -0.37 17.79
C LEU A 239 -0.33 -1.53 17.34
N PRO A 240 0.40 -1.38 16.22
CA PRO A 240 1.44 -2.34 15.87
C PRO A 240 2.60 -2.23 16.87
N LYS A 241 3.27 -3.33 17.16
CA LYS A 241 4.36 -3.39 18.13
C LYS A 241 5.46 -2.36 17.85
N SER A 242 5.78 -2.12 16.58
CA SER A 242 6.77 -1.09 16.20
C SER A 242 6.40 0.33 16.65
N ALA A 243 5.12 0.61 16.83
CA ALA A 243 4.63 1.90 17.33
C ALA A 243 4.65 2.00 18.86
N THR A 244 4.97 0.94 19.60
CA THR A 244 4.92 0.89 21.08
C THR A 244 6.30 0.68 21.70
N ILE A 245 7.34 0.51 20.90
CA ILE A 245 8.73 0.34 21.37
C ILE A 245 9.28 1.64 21.95
N SER A 246 10.40 1.51 22.66
CA SER A 246 11.16 2.64 23.24
C SER A 246 11.44 3.74 22.20
N GLY A 247 11.17 4.98 22.57
CA GLY A 247 11.23 6.15 21.69
C GLY A 247 9.87 6.62 21.17
N TYR A 248 8.82 5.78 21.25
CA TYR A 248 7.44 6.15 20.92
C TYR A 248 6.51 6.07 22.14
N GLU A 249 7.08 6.02 23.33
CA GLU A 249 6.34 5.93 24.58
C GLU A 249 5.67 7.27 24.94
N ASN A 250 4.49 7.16 25.55
CA ASN A 250 3.80 8.29 26.15
C ASN A 250 3.56 7.96 27.64
N PRO A 251 4.02 8.77 28.59
CA PRO A 251 3.92 8.46 30.02
C PRO A 251 2.48 8.35 30.54
N LEU A 252 1.51 8.88 29.79
CA LEU A 252 0.08 8.80 30.13
C LEU A 252 -0.60 7.56 29.54
N VAL A 253 0.16 6.71 28.81
CA VAL A 253 -0.35 5.52 28.11
C VAL A 253 0.38 4.28 28.61
N LYS A 254 -0.38 3.24 28.91
CA LYS A 254 0.15 1.90 29.21
C LYS A 254 -0.03 1.00 27.98
N THR A 255 1.04 0.35 27.57
CA THR A 255 1.02 -0.70 26.56
C THR A 255 0.86 -2.06 27.21
N ILE A 256 -0.02 -2.89 26.66
CA ILE A 256 -0.35 -4.22 27.19
C ILE A 256 -0.37 -5.21 26.02
N PRO A 257 0.40 -6.31 26.07
CA PRO A 257 0.39 -7.32 25.03
C PRO A 257 -0.96 -8.08 25.00
N PHE A 258 -1.29 -8.64 23.83
CA PHE A 258 -2.36 -9.62 23.76
C PHE A 258 -1.96 -10.94 24.41
N SER A 259 -2.97 -11.64 25.01
CA SER A 259 -2.83 -13.03 25.38
C SER A 259 -2.79 -13.92 24.14
N ASP A 260 -2.24 -15.14 24.26
CA ASP A 260 -2.17 -16.08 23.15
C ASP A 260 -3.57 -16.60 22.73
N PRO A 261 -3.81 -16.80 21.41
CA PRO A 261 -2.92 -16.46 20.31
C PRO A 261 -2.86 -14.94 20.05
N LYS A 262 -1.64 -14.39 20.00
CA LYS A 262 -1.45 -12.95 19.75
C LYS A 262 -1.85 -12.60 18.33
N PRO A 263 -2.75 -11.63 18.13
CA PRO A 263 -3.06 -11.14 16.80
C PRO A 263 -1.84 -10.42 16.20
N TYR A 264 -1.65 -10.58 14.89
CA TYR A 264 -0.53 -9.99 14.17
C TYR A 264 -0.90 -9.63 12.73
N ARG A 265 -0.08 -8.82 12.10
CA ARG A 265 -0.13 -8.59 10.66
C ARG A 265 1.15 -9.07 9.98
N ARG A 266 1.04 -9.41 8.71
CA ARG A 266 2.19 -9.74 7.87
C ARG A 266 2.58 -8.52 7.04
N VAL A 267 3.81 -8.08 7.16
CA VAL A 267 4.37 -6.97 6.38
C VAL A 267 5.16 -7.53 5.20
N ALA A 268 4.98 -6.94 4.03
CA ALA A 268 5.62 -7.38 2.80
C ALA A 268 6.08 -6.18 1.95
N LEU A 269 7.09 -6.42 1.13
CA LEU A 269 7.52 -5.52 0.06
C LEU A 269 6.90 -5.98 -1.25
N ALA A 270 6.06 -5.12 -1.84
CA ALA A 270 5.40 -5.33 -3.11
C ALA A 270 6.16 -4.59 -4.22
N TYR A 271 6.32 -5.22 -5.39
CA TYR A 271 6.98 -4.64 -6.55
C TYR A 271 6.44 -5.21 -7.86
N ARG A 272 6.62 -4.49 -8.98
CA ARG A 272 6.21 -5.01 -10.29
C ARG A 272 7.07 -6.20 -10.69
N LYS A 273 6.44 -7.27 -11.21
CA LYS A 273 7.15 -8.43 -11.80
C LYS A 273 8.16 -8.02 -12.87
N SER A 274 7.81 -6.96 -13.62
CA SER A 274 8.61 -6.40 -14.71
C SER A 274 9.78 -5.52 -14.25
N THR A 275 9.95 -5.27 -12.94
CA THR A 275 11.01 -4.38 -12.46
C THR A 275 12.39 -4.87 -12.83
N VAL A 276 13.25 -3.95 -13.18
CA VAL A 276 14.67 -4.18 -13.45
C VAL A 276 15.56 -3.92 -12.23
N LYS A 277 15.00 -3.27 -11.17
CA LYS A 277 15.72 -2.92 -9.94
C LYS A 277 15.71 -4.04 -8.89
N LYS A 278 15.74 -5.31 -9.32
CA LYS A 278 15.67 -6.47 -8.42
C LYS A 278 16.79 -6.51 -7.40
N ASP A 279 18.01 -6.07 -7.77
CA ASP A 279 19.15 -6.07 -6.84
C ASP A 279 18.95 -5.06 -5.71
N ALA A 280 18.44 -3.85 -6.02
CA ALA A 280 18.10 -2.86 -5.01
C ALA A 280 16.98 -3.36 -4.08
N ILE A 281 15.93 -3.98 -4.64
CA ILE A 281 14.84 -4.61 -3.87
C ILE A 281 15.39 -5.67 -2.94
N ASN A 282 16.18 -6.61 -3.45
CA ASN A 282 16.79 -7.68 -2.66
C ASN A 282 17.68 -7.13 -1.53
N TYR A 283 18.38 -6.03 -1.82
CA TYR A 283 19.20 -5.36 -0.81
C TYR A 283 18.35 -4.74 0.30
N ILE A 284 17.28 -4.02 -0.05
CA ILE A 284 16.33 -3.45 0.91
C ILE A 284 15.72 -4.55 1.79
N VAL A 285 15.25 -5.66 1.16
CA VAL A 285 14.70 -6.81 1.89
C VAL A 285 15.71 -7.38 2.88
N LYS A 286 16.96 -7.64 2.44
CA LYS A 286 18.03 -8.13 3.32
C LYS A 286 18.35 -7.15 4.45
N SER A 287 18.27 -5.86 4.18
CA SER A 287 18.52 -4.83 5.19
C SER A 287 17.40 -4.81 6.25
N ILE A 288 16.15 -4.96 5.84
CA ILE A 288 15.01 -5.06 6.76
C ILE A 288 15.09 -6.33 7.61
N HIS A 289 15.45 -7.47 7.03
CA HIS A 289 15.62 -8.73 7.76
C HIS A 289 16.75 -8.68 8.81
N LYS A 290 17.72 -7.77 8.68
CA LYS A 290 18.77 -7.55 9.70
C LYS A 290 18.28 -6.72 10.89
N ILE A 291 17.18 -5.99 10.71
CA ILE A 291 16.58 -5.18 11.78
C ILE A 291 15.80 -6.13 12.68
N ASN A 292 16.13 -6.17 13.96
CA ASN A 292 15.38 -6.97 14.92
C ASN A 292 14.08 -6.25 15.29
N LEU A 293 13.04 -6.41 14.44
CA LEU A 293 11.70 -5.86 14.67
C LEU A 293 10.84 -6.72 15.60
N HIS A 294 11.41 -7.86 16.09
CA HIS A 294 10.69 -8.87 16.89
C HIS A 294 11.00 -8.83 18.38
N SER A 295 11.95 -7.99 18.81
CA SER A 295 12.37 -7.90 20.21
C SER A 295 11.49 -6.97 21.06
#